data_b93140191c3f53531f4f9e88c7e5ef76
#
_entry.id   b93140191c3f53531f4f9e88c7e5ef76
#
_cell.length_a   1.000
_cell.length_b   1.000
_cell.length_c   1.000
_cell.angle_alpha   90.00
_cell.angle_beta   90.00
_cell.angle_gamma   90.00
#
_symmetry.space_group_name_H-M   'P 1'
#
loop_
_entity.id
_entity.type
_entity.pdbx_description
1 polymer ?
#
loop_
_entity_poly.entity_id
_entity_poly.type
_entity_poly.pdbx_seq_one_letter_code
_entity_poly.pdbx_strand_id
1 'polypeptide(L)'
;LLLSGCKYRTIFNLSKTNFKKNQFVTSRAQTHRMLLAVDIGNTRIKAAVFKHDTILGSFVFDKSELEIYLSKISQTYPDCRDWVVASVGGIEKEVFLTFASRANIHFVSHHDAFPFENRYATPQTLGIDRMVLAAGAVWQYPGQNRLVIDAGTCVTYDFIDADNKYWGGAISPGLRLRYESLHRFTARLPLLGKEAPQDFIGNTTNQSIHSGVVQGLAHEIDGFIGQYRERYPKFIIILTGGDAEFLANRLKNTIFANSIFLLESLNQTFQHKIKND
;
A
#
# COMPACT_ATOMS: atom_id res chain seq x y z
N LEU A 1 40.13 -1.35 -4.08
CA LEU A 1 40.12 -2.57 -4.89
C LEU A 1 38.98 -3.47 -4.41
N LEU A 2 38.09 -3.86 -5.34
CA LEU A 2 36.94 -4.76 -5.24
C LEU A 2 35.67 -4.17 -4.65
N LEU A 3 34.88 -3.60 -5.58
CA LEU A 3 33.47 -3.35 -5.51
C LEU A 3 32.68 -4.66 -5.33
N SER A 4 32.09 -4.87 -4.16
CA SER A 4 31.09 -5.93 -3.97
C SER A 4 29.74 -5.44 -4.50
N GLY A 5 29.30 -6.03 -5.62
CA GLY A 5 28.08 -5.68 -6.30
C GLY A 5 26.83 -5.85 -5.42
N CYS A 6 26.05 -4.79 -5.34
CA CYS A 6 24.73 -4.76 -4.75
C CYS A 6 23.78 -5.61 -5.61
N LYS A 7 23.30 -6.74 -5.10
CA LYS A 7 22.34 -7.60 -5.80
C LYS A 7 20.92 -7.06 -5.55
N TYR A 8 20.47 -6.19 -6.43
CA TYR A 8 19.05 -5.83 -6.52
C TYR A 8 18.31 -6.93 -7.28
N ARG A 9 17.31 -7.52 -6.65
CA ARG A 9 16.32 -8.33 -7.33
C ARG A 9 15.03 -7.53 -7.43
N THR A 10 14.92 -6.74 -8.50
CA THR A 10 13.62 -6.27 -8.98
C THR A 10 12.94 -7.47 -9.61
N ILE A 11 11.93 -8.03 -8.96
CA ILE A 11 11.16 -9.14 -9.54
C ILE A 11 10.01 -8.53 -10.34
N PHE A 12 10.31 -8.10 -11.55
CA PHE A 12 9.34 -8.14 -12.65
C PHE A 12 9.34 -9.57 -13.18
N ASN A 13 8.22 -10.25 -13.11
CA ASN A 13 7.92 -11.63 -13.48
C ASN A 13 8.07 -12.67 -12.37
N LEU A 14 7.04 -12.83 -11.57
CA LEU A 14 6.75 -14.10 -10.94
C LEU A 14 5.99 -15.00 -11.93
N SER A 15 6.74 -15.60 -12.86
CA SER A 15 6.29 -16.81 -13.52
C SER A 15 6.74 -18.01 -12.69
N LYS A 16 5.76 -18.71 -12.12
CA LYS A 16 5.81 -20.13 -11.74
C LYS A 16 6.81 -20.55 -10.68
N THR A 17 6.46 -20.31 -9.43
CA THR A 17 6.82 -21.26 -8.37
C THR A 17 5.63 -22.18 -8.13
N ASN A 18 5.88 -23.50 -8.27
CA ASN A 18 4.88 -24.55 -8.01
C ASN A 18 4.46 -24.54 -6.55
N PHE A 19 3.40 -23.80 -6.21
CA PHE A 19 2.62 -24.07 -5.01
C PHE A 19 1.73 -25.26 -5.29
N LYS A 20 1.84 -26.32 -4.48
CA LYS A 20 0.92 -27.45 -4.46
C LYS A 20 -0.50 -26.88 -4.35
N LYS A 21 -1.27 -26.98 -5.43
CA LYS A 21 -2.70 -26.69 -5.47
C LYS A 21 -3.38 -27.66 -4.49
N ASN A 22 -3.79 -27.15 -3.33
CA ASN A 22 -4.90 -27.76 -2.62
C ASN A 22 -6.12 -27.57 -3.51
N GLN A 23 -6.61 -28.66 -4.09
CA GLN A 23 -7.86 -28.69 -4.84
C GLN A 23 -9.01 -28.39 -3.89
N PHE A 24 -9.41 -27.12 -3.79
CA PHE A 24 -10.73 -26.77 -3.31
C PHE A 24 -11.68 -26.80 -4.50
N VAL A 25 -12.75 -27.57 -4.36
CA VAL A 25 -13.86 -27.64 -5.31
C VAL A 25 -14.49 -26.25 -5.38
N THR A 26 -14.12 -25.48 -6.38
CA THR A 26 -14.75 -24.19 -6.67
C THR A 26 -16.03 -24.45 -7.45
N SER A 27 -17.16 -24.00 -6.93
CA SER A 27 -18.43 -24.01 -7.67
C SER A 27 -18.28 -23.23 -8.99
N ARG A 28 -18.88 -23.71 -10.05
CA ARG A 28 -18.81 -23.14 -11.42
C ARG A 28 -19.17 -21.65 -11.54
N ALA A 29 -19.75 -21.04 -10.50
CA ALA A 29 -20.15 -19.62 -10.45
C ALA A 29 -19.00 -18.66 -10.16
N GLN A 30 -17.82 -19.13 -9.68
CA GLN A 30 -16.67 -18.29 -9.34
C GLN A 30 -15.73 -17.97 -10.52
N THR A 31 -15.92 -18.56 -11.70
CA THR A 31 -14.91 -18.59 -12.76
C THR A 31 -14.79 -17.30 -13.60
N HIS A 32 -15.68 -16.30 -13.42
CA HIS A 32 -15.68 -15.09 -14.26
C HIS A 32 -15.84 -13.76 -13.52
N ARG A 33 -15.74 -13.75 -12.20
CA ARG A 33 -16.01 -12.56 -11.38
C ARG A 33 -14.87 -11.55 -11.51
N MET A 34 -15.23 -10.33 -11.97
CA MET A 34 -14.34 -9.18 -11.95
C MET A 34 -14.61 -8.35 -10.70
N LEU A 35 -13.57 -7.73 -10.17
CA LEU A 35 -13.63 -6.86 -8.99
C LEU A 35 -12.95 -5.54 -9.28
N LEU A 36 -13.60 -4.42 -8.93
CA LEU A 36 -12.97 -3.12 -8.84
C LEU A 36 -12.55 -2.88 -7.38
N ALA A 37 -11.25 -2.80 -7.15
CA ALA A 37 -10.68 -2.35 -5.88
C ALA A 37 -10.37 -0.85 -5.95
N VAL A 38 -10.85 -0.09 -4.96
CA VAL A 38 -10.67 1.37 -4.88
C VAL A 38 -10.07 1.73 -3.52
N ASP A 39 -8.93 2.37 -3.55
CA ASP A 39 -8.28 2.98 -2.38
C ASP A 39 -8.43 4.49 -2.46
N ILE A 40 -9.13 5.06 -1.48
CA ILE A 40 -9.36 6.50 -1.39
C ILE A 40 -8.42 7.07 -0.32
N GLY A 41 -7.21 7.39 -0.76
CA GLY A 41 -6.19 7.98 0.08
C GLY A 41 -6.40 9.47 0.35
N ASN A 42 -5.52 10.06 1.16
CA ASN A 42 -5.61 11.49 1.52
C ASN A 42 -5.42 12.42 0.31
N THR A 43 -4.54 12.06 -0.62
CA THR A 43 -4.15 12.92 -1.75
C THR A 43 -4.76 12.48 -3.07
N ARG A 44 -4.72 11.18 -3.36
CA ARG A 44 -5.16 10.60 -4.62
C ARG A 44 -5.99 9.35 -4.37
N ILE A 45 -6.77 9.00 -5.39
CA ILE A 45 -7.49 7.74 -5.46
C ILE A 45 -6.69 6.79 -6.34
N LYS A 46 -6.55 5.56 -5.89
CA LYS A 46 -5.99 4.46 -6.68
C LYS A 46 -7.08 3.44 -6.90
N ALA A 47 -7.20 2.92 -8.10
CA ALA A 47 -8.17 1.88 -8.41
C ALA A 47 -7.56 0.85 -9.35
N ALA A 48 -8.00 -0.41 -9.22
CA ALA A 48 -7.65 -1.45 -10.18
C ALA A 48 -8.81 -2.41 -10.40
N VAL A 49 -8.97 -2.84 -11.64
CA VAL A 49 -9.91 -3.90 -12.01
C VAL A 49 -9.16 -5.22 -12.04
N PHE A 50 -9.66 -6.17 -11.26
CA PHE A 50 -9.11 -7.51 -11.15
C PHE A 50 -10.02 -8.54 -11.83
N LYS A 51 -9.39 -9.55 -12.43
CA LYS A 51 -10.03 -10.83 -12.74
C LYS A 51 -9.25 -11.90 -11.99
N HIS A 52 -9.81 -12.40 -10.91
CA HIS A 52 -9.08 -13.17 -9.90
C HIS A 52 -7.89 -12.34 -9.34
N ASP A 53 -6.66 -12.82 -9.49
CA ASP A 53 -5.45 -12.13 -9.06
C ASP A 53 -4.73 -11.37 -10.20
N THR A 54 -5.37 -11.31 -11.38
CA THR A 54 -4.80 -10.61 -12.54
C THR A 54 -5.41 -9.22 -12.66
N ILE A 55 -4.56 -8.19 -12.76
CA ILE A 55 -4.97 -6.81 -13.01
C ILE A 55 -5.25 -6.63 -14.50
N LEU A 56 -6.47 -6.17 -14.80
CA LEU A 56 -6.91 -5.83 -16.15
C LEU A 56 -6.71 -4.35 -16.48
N GLY A 57 -6.75 -3.49 -15.46
CA GLY A 57 -6.54 -2.05 -15.59
C GLY A 57 -6.21 -1.44 -14.24
N SER A 58 -5.37 -0.39 -14.23
CA SER A 58 -5.00 0.36 -13.03
C SER A 58 -5.12 1.85 -13.30
N PHE A 59 -5.61 2.61 -12.33
CA PHE A 59 -5.95 4.01 -12.43
C PHE A 59 -5.45 4.77 -11.20
N VAL A 60 -4.94 5.98 -11.40
CA VAL A 60 -4.60 6.93 -10.34
C VAL A 60 -5.13 8.30 -10.76
N PHE A 61 -5.96 8.90 -9.91
CA PHE A 61 -6.62 10.16 -10.24
C PHE A 61 -6.90 10.99 -8.98
N ASP A 62 -7.25 12.25 -9.18
CA ASP A 62 -7.56 13.17 -8.09
C ASP A 62 -9.00 12.96 -7.58
N LYS A 63 -9.26 13.34 -6.34
CA LYS A 63 -10.59 13.14 -5.70
C LYS A 63 -11.73 13.81 -6.46
N SER A 64 -11.48 14.96 -7.07
CA SER A 64 -12.47 15.68 -7.90
C SER A 64 -12.87 14.93 -9.16
N GLU A 65 -12.09 13.93 -9.57
CA GLU A 65 -12.33 13.15 -10.79
C GLU A 65 -13.01 11.79 -10.50
N LEU A 66 -13.37 11.52 -9.23
CA LEU A 66 -13.88 10.22 -8.80
C LEU A 66 -15.05 9.73 -9.66
N GLU A 67 -16.10 10.53 -9.83
CA GLU A 67 -17.29 10.14 -10.59
C GLU A 67 -16.97 9.88 -12.07
N ILE A 68 -16.12 10.71 -12.66
CA ILE A 68 -15.68 10.59 -14.06
C ILE A 68 -14.95 9.26 -14.26
N TYR A 69 -14.00 8.94 -13.39
CA TYR A 69 -13.23 7.69 -13.51
C TYR A 69 -14.08 6.46 -13.21
N LEU A 70 -14.96 6.48 -12.20
CA LEU A 70 -15.87 5.37 -11.92
C LEU A 70 -16.81 5.12 -13.12
N SER A 71 -17.34 6.17 -13.74
CA SER A 71 -18.14 6.06 -14.95
C SER A 71 -17.36 5.43 -16.11
N LYS A 72 -16.15 5.91 -16.37
CA LYS A 72 -15.27 5.38 -17.41
C LYS A 72 -14.92 3.91 -17.17
N ILE A 73 -14.57 3.54 -15.93
CA ILE A 73 -14.25 2.16 -15.56
C ILE A 73 -15.48 1.27 -15.74
N SER A 74 -16.66 1.69 -15.28
CA SER A 74 -17.92 0.96 -15.44
C SER A 74 -18.29 0.72 -16.91
N GLN A 75 -18.00 1.69 -17.78
CA GLN A 75 -18.22 1.54 -19.23
C GLN A 75 -17.20 0.61 -19.88
N THR A 76 -15.92 0.70 -19.47
CA THR A 76 -14.83 -0.12 -20.02
C THR A 76 -14.94 -1.58 -19.57
N TYR A 77 -15.43 -1.80 -18.36
CA TYR A 77 -15.55 -3.14 -17.75
C TYR A 77 -17.00 -3.39 -17.27
N PRO A 78 -17.97 -3.54 -18.19
CA PRO A 78 -19.41 -3.64 -17.83
C PRO A 78 -19.75 -4.88 -16.99
N ASP A 79 -18.93 -5.92 -17.03
CA ASP A 79 -19.07 -7.14 -16.24
C ASP A 79 -18.46 -7.02 -14.82
N CYS A 80 -17.78 -5.92 -14.51
CA CYS A 80 -17.20 -5.65 -13.21
C CYS A 80 -18.29 -5.11 -12.26
N ARG A 81 -19.06 -6.02 -11.64
CA ARG A 81 -20.20 -5.69 -10.79
C ARG A 81 -19.88 -5.69 -9.31
N ASP A 82 -18.73 -6.14 -8.90
CA ASP A 82 -18.33 -6.14 -7.49
C ASP A 82 -17.25 -5.07 -7.28
N TRP A 83 -17.48 -4.20 -6.32
CA TRP A 83 -16.59 -3.10 -5.99
C TRP A 83 -16.24 -3.15 -4.50
N VAL A 84 -14.96 -3.11 -4.18
CA VAL A 84 -14.46 -3.00 -2.81
C VAL A 84 -13.75 -1.66 -2.63
N VAL A 85 -14.12 -0.94 -1.58
CA VAL A 85 -13.66 0.43 -1.35
C VAL A 85 -13.05 0.52 0.04
N ALA A 86 -11.78 0.94 0.13
CA ALA A 86 -11.16 1.43 1.36
C ALA A 86 -11.11 2.96 1.32
N SER A 87 -11.43 3.60 2.44
CA SER A 87 -11.38 5.05 2.58
C SER A 87 -10.82 5.44 3.94
N VAL A 88 -9.85 6.33 3.98
CA VAL A 88 -9.25 6.88 5.21
C VAL A 88 -9.85 8.22 5.63
N GLY A 89 -10.77 8.80 4.88
CA GLY A 89 -11.40 10.09 5.20
C GLY A 89 -12.75 10.23 4.55
N GLY A 90 -13.75 10.70 5.32
CA GLY A 90 -15.15 10.90 4.98
C GLY A 90 -15.44 11.18 3.54
N ILE A 91 -15.53 10.17 2.71
CA ILE A 91 -15.91 10.30 1.34
C ILE A 91 -17.30 9.82 1.19
N GLU A 92 -17.94 10.72 0.68
CA GLU A 92 -18.95 10.80 -0.35
C GLU A 92 -19.40 9.41 -0.80
N LYS A 93 -19.88 8.61 0.17
CA LYS A 93 -20.60 7.36 -0.14
C LYS A 93 -21.68 7.64 -1.20
N GLU A 94 -22.19 8.87 -1.25
CA GLU A 94 -23.18 9.36 -2.19
C GLU A 94 -22.73 9.15 -3.65
N VAL A 95 -21.48 9.42 -3.98
CA VAL A 95 -20.96 9.20 -5.35
C VAL A 95 -21.06 7.72 -5.73
N PHE A 96 -20.72 6.83 -4.80
CA PHE A 96 -20.82 5.38 -5.06
C PHE A 96 -22.29 4.92 -5.15
N LEU A 97 -23.21 5.53 -4.40
CA LEU A 97 -24.63 5.19 -4.46
C LEU A 97 -25.23 5.40 -5.85
N THR A 98 -24.69 6.32 -6.65
CA THR A 98 -25.13 6.51 -8.05
C THR A 98 -24.88 5.26 -8.92
N PHE A 99 -23.95 4.40 -8.49
CA PHE A 99 -23.62 3.14 -9.17
C PHE A 99 -24.27 1.91 -8.54
N ALA A 100 -25.03 2.05 -7.45
CA ALA A 100 -25.63 0.92 -6.70
C ALA A 100 -26.60 0.07 -7.52
N SER A 101 -27.21 0.62 -8.59
CA SER A 101 -28.04 -0.13 -9.53
C SER A 101 -27.23 -1.03 -10.49
N ARG A 102 -25.92 -0.82 -10.60
CA ARG A 102 -25.02 -1.52 -11.54
C ARG A 102 -23.96 -2.37 -10.85
N ALA A 103 -23.63 -2.05 -9.59
CA ALA A 103 -22.56 -2.70 -8.86
C ALA A 103 -22.93 -2.96 -7.40
N ASN A 104 -22.45 -4.08 -6.87
CA ASN A 104 -22.45 -4.40 -5.45
C ASN A 104 -21.23 -3.73 -4.81
N ILE A 105 -21.44 -2.71 -3.99
CA ILE A 105 -20.36 -1.91 -3.43
C ILE A 105 -20.17 -2.27 -1.97
N HIS A 106 -18.99 -2.77 -1.63
CA HIS A 106 -18.58 -3.07 -0.27
C HIS A 106 -17.56 -2.04 0.21
N PHE A 107 -17.91 -1.29 1.25
CA PHE A 107 -16.99 -0.42 1.96
C PHE A 107 -16.34 -1.20 3.08
N VAL A 108 -15.02 -1.37 3.02
CA VAL A 108 -14.26 -2.04 4.07
C VAL A 108 -14.36 -1.25 5.36
N SER A 109 -14.63 -1.95 6.45
CA SER A 109 -14.85 -1.36 7.77
C SER A 109 -14.15 -2.15 8.87
N HIS A 110 -14.10 -1.59 10.08
CA HIS A 110 -13.57 -2.27 11.27
C HIS A 110 -14.38 -3.51 11.69
N HIS A 111 -15.58 -3.68 11.15
CA HIS A 111 -16.45 -4.83 11.43
C HIS A 111 -16.23 -6.01 10.48
N ASP A 112 -15.45 -5.82 9.42
CA ASP A 112 -15.10 -6.91 8.52
C ASP A 112 -14.14 -7.88 9.20
N ALA A 113 -14.22 -9.17 8.82
CA ALA A 113 -13.32 -10.18 9.32
C ALA A 113 -11.93 -10.03 8.66
N PHE A 114 -10.91 -9.87 9.47
CA PHE A 114 -9.52 -9.81 9.04
C PHE A 114 -8.76 -11.07 9.50
N PRO A 115 -7.70 -11.50 8.77
CA PRO A 115 -6.96 -12.72 9.06
C PRO A 115 -5.94 -12.57 10.19
N PHE A 116 -6.08 -11.55 11.04
CA PHE A 116 -5.20 -11.28 12.16
C PHE A 116 -5.97 -10.88 13.42
N GLU A 117 -5.38 -11.13 14.57
CA GLU A 117 -5.84 -10.60 15.85
C GLU A 117 -5.33 -9.16 16.01
N ASN A 118 -6.25 -8.22 16.14
CA ASN A 118 -5.88 -6.81 16.31
C ASN A 118 -5.51 -6.53 17.78
N ARG A 119 -4.22 -6.26 18.04
CA ARG A 119 -3.65 -5.89 19.36
C ARG A 119 -3.44 -4.37 19.50
N TYR A 120 -3.94 -3.57 18.56
CA TYR A 120 -3.86 -2.12 18.64
C TYR A 120 -4.77 -1.60 19.74
N ALA A 121 -4.24 -0.76 20.65
CA ALA A 121 -4.98 -0.33 21.86
C ALA A 121 -6.27 0.45 21.55
N THR A 122 -6.34 1.12 20.39
CA THR A 122 -7.50 1.89 19.94
C THR A 122 -7.97 1.41 18.55
N PRO A 123 -8.53 0.20 18.44
CA PRO A 123 -8.80 -0.43 17.16
C PRO A 123 -9.72 0.37 16.24
N GLN A 124 -10.64 1.18 16.80
CA GLN A 124 -11.58 2.01 16.04
C GLN A 124 -10.91 3.22 15.36
N THR A 125 -9.71 3.61 15.78
CA THR A 125 -8.93 4.72 15.19
C THR A 125 -7.87 4.22 14.20
N LEU A 126 -7.70 2.91 14.06
CA LEU A 126 -6.77 2.33 13.11
C LEU A 126 -7.26 2.57 11.67
N GLY A 127 -6.43 3.13 10.81
CA GLY A 127 -6.77 3.34 9.41
C GLY A 127 -7.15 2.03 8.70
N ILE A 128 -8.20 2.08 7.90
CA ILE A 128 -8.67 0.92 7.12
C ILE A 128 -7.59 0.46 6.12
N ASP A 129 -6.86 1.38 5.52
CA ASP A 129 -5.72 1.12 4.65
C ASP A 129 -4.66 0.26 5.34
N ARG A 130 -4.31 0.58 6.59
CA ARG A 130 -3.35 -0.19 7.41
C ARG A 130 -3.87 -1.59 7.72
N MET A 131 -5.17 -1.73 8.03
CA MET A 131 -5.80 -3.04 8.26
C MET A 131 -5.78 -3.91 7.01
N VAL A 132 -6.10 -3.33 5.85
CA VAL A 132 -6.09 -4.02 4.56
C VAL A 132 -4.68 -4.46 4.18
N LEU A 133 -3.68 -3.59 4.36
CA LEU A 133 -2.27 -3.91 4.12
C LEU A 133 -1.79 -5.05 5.03
N ALA A 134 -2.15 -5.01 6.31
CA ALA A 134 -1.84 -6.08 7.27
C ALA A 134 -2.46 -7.42 6.85
N ALA A 135 -3.73 -7.40 6.40
CA ALA A 135 -4.41 -8.59 5.91
C ALA A 135 -3.72 -9.19 4.68
N GLY A 136 -3.38 -8.36 3.70
CA GLY A 136 -2.62 -8.78 2.52
C GLY A 136 -1.28 -9.42 2.89
N ALA A 137 -0.56 -8.84 3.85
CA ALA A 137 0.70 -9.38 4.33
C ALA A 137 0.54 -10.76 5.00
N VAL A 138 -0.56 -10.96 5.75
CA VAL A 138 -0.87 -12.27 6.37
C VAL A 138 -1.14 -13.33 5.30
N TRP A 139 -1.93 -13.03 4.29
CA TRP A 139 -2.26 -14.00 3.25
C TRP A 139 -1.08 -14.34 2.34
N GLN A 140 -0.25 -13.34 2.00
CA GLN A 140 0.88 -13.56 1.09
C GLN A 140 2.09 -14.21 1.77
N TYR A 141 2.27 -13.99 3.08
CA TYR A 141 3.43 -14.47 3.83
C TYR A 141 3.00 -15.18 5.14
N PRO A 142 2.25 -16.30 5.07
CA PRO A 142 1.74 -16.98 6.25
C PRO A 142 2.86 -17.50 7.14
N GLY A 143 2.64 -17.44 8.48
CA GLY A 143 3.56 -17.97 9.47
C GLY A 143 4.90 -17.24 9.62
N GLN A 144 4.99 -16.00 9.12
CA GLN A 144 6.19 -15.17 9.20
C GLN A 144 5.91 -13.88 9.96
N ASN A 145 6.93 -13.27 10.54
CA ASN A 145 6.87 -11.87 10.96
C ASN A 145 6.91 -10.96 9.73
N ARG A 146 6.11 -9.92 9.70
CA ARG A 146 5.97 -9.01 8.56
C ARG A 146 5.99 -7.56 9.03
N LEU A 147 6.78 -6.74 8.35
CA LEU A 147 6.77 -5.29 8.48
C LEU A 147 6.29 -4.71 7.15
N VAL A 148 5.12 -4.08 7.16
CA VAL A 148 4.59 -3.36 6.01
C VAL A 148 4.94 -1.89 6.18
N ILE A 149 5.55 -1.29 5.16
CA ILE A 149 5.91 0.12 5.11
C ILE A 149 5.16 0.73 3.93
N ASP A 150 4.18 1.57 4.20
CA ASP A 150 3.47 2.33 3.15
C ASP A 150 4.06 3.73 3.06
N ALA A 151 4.77 4.01 1.97
CA ALA A 151 5.39 5.29 1.69
C ALA A 151 4.51 6.12 0.74
N GLY A 152 3.58 6.85 1.32
CA GLY A 152 2.64 7.73 0.64
C GLY A 152 2.67 9.17 1.16
N THR A 153 1.52 9.76 1.39
CA THR A 153 1.38 11.08 2.05
C THR A 153 2.06 11.08 3.41
N CYS A 154 1.76 10.05 4.21
CA CYS A 154 2.55 9.65 5.38
C CYS A 154 3.36 8.40 5.05
N VAL A 155 4.33 8.08 5.89
CA VAL A 155 4.95 6.76 5.93
C VAL A 155 4.40 6.05 7.14
N THR A 156 3.75 4.91 6.93
CA THR A 156 3.31 4.05 8.03
C THR A 156 4.19 2.81 8.12
N TYR A 157 4.36 2.33 9.34
CA TYR A 157 5.08 1.11 9.66
C TYR A 157 4.13 0.20 10.41
N ASP A 158 3.83 -0.97 9.87
CA ASP A 158 2.82 -1.88 10.42
C ASP A 158 3.43 -3.26 10.63
N PHE A 159 3.45 -3.71 11.88
CA PHE A 159 4.07 -4.98 12.23
C PHE A 159 3.01 -6.03 12.60
N ILE A 160 3.13 -7.17 11.95
CA ILE A 160 2.31 -8.37 12.20
C ILE A 160 3.27 -9.54 12.50
N ASP A 161 3.10 -10.18 13.63
CA ASP A 161 3.93 -11.33 14.01
C ASP A 161 3.56 -12.62 13.28
N ALA A 162 4.37 -13.67 13.51
CA ALA A 162 4.17 -14.99 12.88
C ALA A 162 2.86 -15.66 13.30
N ASP A 163 2.32 -15.29 14.48
CA ASP A 163 1.03 -15.77 14.99
C ASP A 163 -0.16 -14.98 14.48
N ASN A 164 0.05 -14.08 13.50
CA ASN A 164 -0.95 -13.19 12.94
C ASN A 164 -1.54 -12.20 13.96
N LYS A 165 -0.74 -11.68 14.89
CA LYS A 165 -1.13 -10.59 15.77
C LYS A 165 -0.62 -9.28 15.21
N TYR A 166 -1.53 -8.34 14.96
CA TYR A 166 -1.20 -6.98 14.52
C TYR A 166 -0.89 -6.10 15.74
N TRP A 167 0.34 -5.62 15.83
CA TRP A 167 0.83 -4.85 16.97
C TRP A 167 0.81 -3.33 16.79
N GLY A 168 0.47 -2.85 15.58
CA GLY A 168 0.62 -1.44 15.22
C GLY A 168 2.01 -1.14 14.69
N GLY A 169 2.50 0.06 14.96
CA GLY A 169 3.80 0.51 14.49
C GLY A 169 3.97 2.01 14.59
N ALA A 170 4.43 2.69 13.53
CA ALA A 170 4.70 4.12 13.53
C ALA A 170 4.02 4.83 12.35
N ILE A 171 3.87 6.15 12.48
CA ILE A 171 3.42 7.05 11.41
C ILE A 171 4.38 8.24 11.39
N SER A 172 4.92 8.54 10.20
CA SER A 172 5.78 9.70 10.00
C SER A 172 5.42 10.46 8.73
N PRO A 173 5.90 11.70 8.52
CA PRO A 173 5.63 12.45 7.31
C PRO A 173 6.30 11.79 6.09
N GLY A 174 5.56 11.63 4.98
CA GLY A 174 6.12 11.24 3.70
C GLY A 174 6.93 12.36 3.03
N LEU A 175 7.53 12.06 1.87
CA LEU A 175 8.41 13.01 1.17
C LEU A 175 7.73 14.36 0.93
N ARG A 176 6.51 14.34 0.38
CA ARG A 176 5.79 15.58 0.08
C ARG A 176 5.57 16.44 1.31
N LEU A 177 5.09 15.86 2.41
CA LEU A 177 4.86 16.58 3.66
C LEU A 177 6.15 17.18 4.22
N ARG A 178 7.31 16.50 4.06
CA ARG A 178 8.62 17.03 4.49
C ARG A 178 9.01 18.26 3.68
N TYR A 179 8.85 18.24 2.36
CA TYR A 179 9.09 19.41 1.50
C TYR A 179 8.15 20.55 1.83
N GLU A 180 6.85 20.27 1.93
CA GLU A 180 5.83 21.28 2.27
C GLU A 180 6.09 21.91 3.66
N SER A 181 6.49 21.11 4.65
CA SER A 181 6.78 21.61 5.99
C SER A 181 7.97 22.59 6.01
N LEU A 182 9.06 22.27 5.30
CA LEU A 182 10.21 23.15 5.18
C LEU A 182 9.83 24.49 4.54
N HIS A 183 9.05 24.44 3.46
CA HIS A 183 8.57 25.66 2.80
C HIS A 183 7.62 26.47 3.69
N ARG A 184 6.61 25.79 4.26
CA ARG A 184 5.51 26.46 4.97
C ARG A 184 5.95 27.08 6.30
N PHE A 185 6.88 26.44 7.03
CA PHE A 185 7.28 26.87 8.36
C PHE A 185 8.63 27.56 8.43
N THR A 186 9.18 27.98 7.27
CA THR A 186 10.38 28.80 7.19
C THR A 186 10.17 30.00 6.25
N ALA A 187 10.90 31.11 6.52
CA ALA A 187 10.68 32.36 5.79
C ALA A 187 11.20 32.33 4.33
N ARG A 188 12.16 31.47 4.00
CA ARG A 188 12.92 31.60 2.74
C ARG A 188 13.13 30.29 1.99
N LEU A 189 12.78 29.14 2.56
CA LEU A 189 13.00 27.87 1.86
C LEU A 189 11.96 27.69 0.74
N PRO A 190 12.40 27.37 -0.48
CA PRO A 190 11.50 27.17 -1.61
C PRO A 190 10.70 25.89 -1.45
N LEU A 191 9.49 25.84 -2.05
CA LEU A 191 8.77 24.60 -2.24
C LEU A 191 9.42 23.82 -3.38
N LEU A 192 9.97 22.65 -3.05
CA LEU A 192 10.61 21.76 -4.03
C LEU A 192 9.77 20.51 -4.25
N GLY A 193 9.90 19.93 -5.43
CA GLY A 193 9.38 18.60 -5.74
C GLY A 193 10.34 17.49 -5.32
N LYS A 194 9.86 16.25 -5.39
CA LYS A 194 10.65 15.05 -5.12
C LYS A 194 11.75 14.89 -6.18
N GLU A 195 13.02 14.95 -5.73
CA GLU A 195 14.19 14.78 -6.57
C GLU A 195 15.28 14.02 -5.80
N ALA A 196 16.06 13.19 -6.51
CA ALA A 196 17.19 12.50 -5.91
C ALA A 196 18.31 13.49 -5.61
N PRO A 197 18.85 13.55 -4.39
CA PRO A 197 20.02 14.37 -4.11
C PRO A 197 21.23 13.87 -4.89
N GLN A 198 22.04 14.79 -5.39
CA GLN A 198 23.28 14.47 -6.12
C GLN A 198 24.34 13.90 -5.19
N ASP A 199 24.41 14.40 -3.96
CA ASP A 199 25.32 13.98 -2.90
C ASP A 199 24.59 14.05 -1.56
N PHE A 200 25.15 13.40 -0.51
CA PHE A 200 24.64 13.53 0.85
C PHE A 200 24.96 14.92 1.44
N ILE A 201 25.99 15.61 0.94
CA ILE A 201 26.33 16.99 1.28
C ILE A 201 25.75 17.90 0.19
N GLY A 202 24.66 18.62 0.50
CA GLY A 202 24.13 19.64 -0.37
C GLY A 202 24.98 20.92 -0.34
N ASN A 203 25.44 21.41 -1.49
CA ASN A 203 26.24 22.61 -1.62
C ASN A 203 25.41 23.85 -2.06
N THR A 204 24.10 23.69 -2.22
CA THR A 204 23.12 24.74 -2.42
C THR A 204 21.91 24.51 -1.53
N THR A 205 21.06 25.56 -1.31
CA THR A 205 19.84 25.41 -0.53
C THR A 205 18.96 24.29 -1.06
N ASN A 206 18.76 24.19 -2.37
CA ASN A 206 17.92 23.14 -2.96
C ASN A 206 18.55 21.75 -2.74
N GLN A 207 19.84 21.57 -2.96
CA GLN A 207 20.50 20.28 -2.73
C GLN A 207 20.51 19.91 -1.25
N SER A 208 20.67 20.86 -0.34
CA SER A 208 20.57 20.64 1.09
C SER A 208 19.16 20.17 1.51
N ILE A 209 18.10 20.76 0.94
CA ILE A 209 16.73 20.33 1.16
C ILE A 209 16.51 18.92 0.62
N HIS A 210 16.93 18.62 -0.62
CA HIS A 210 16.79 17.28 -1.21
C HIS A 210 17.55 16.24 -0.39
N SER A 211 18.79 16.52 0.02
CA SER A 211 19.56 15.63 0.87
C SER A 211 18.85 15.38 2.20
N GLY A 212 18.47 16.44 2.93
CA GLY A 212 17.81 16.34 4.22
C GLY A 212 16.49 15.58 4.17
N VAL A 213 15.65 15.85 3.16
CA VAL A 213 14.34 15.21 3.01
C VAL A 213 14.48 13.75 2.56
N VAL A 214 15.22 13.50 1.49
CA VAL A 214 15.27 12.17 0.87
C VAL A 214 16.15 11.22 1.66
N GLN A 215 17.38 11.64 2.00
CA GLN A 215 18.29 10.81 2.81
C GLN A 215 17.78 10.64 4.23
N GLY A 216 17.20 11.73 4.82
CA GLY A 216 16.60 11.66 6.14
C GLY A 216 15.51 10.60 6.23
N LEU A 217 14.60 10.54 5.24
CA LEU A 217 13.56 9.50 5.20
C LEU A 217 14.15 8.11 4.97
N ALA A 218 15.14 7.96 4.06
CA ALA A 218 15.78 6.67 3.83
C ALA A 218 16.47 6.15 5.13
N HIS A 219 17.17 7.01 5.85
CA HIS A 219 17.79 6.66 7.13
C HIS A 219 16.77 6.33 8.21
N GLU A 220 15.63 7.04 8.24
CA GLU A 220 14.53 6.73 9.16
C GLU A 220 13.99 5.32 8.90
N ILE A 221 13.70 4.99 7.64
CA ILE A 221 13.18 3.66 7.27
C ILE A 221 14.20 2.57 7.63
N ASP A 222 15.48 2.74 7.26
CA ASP A 222 16.55 1.79 7.61
C ASP A 222 16.72 1.67 9.14
N GLY A 223 16.55 2.77 9.87
CA GLY A 223 16.59 2.80 11.33
C GLY A 223 15.46 1.98 11.96
N PHE A 224 14.21 2.16 11.52
CA PHE A 224 13.08 1.34 11.96
C PHE A 224 13.31 -0.14 11.64
N ILE A 225 13.72 -0.47 10.41
CA ILE A 225 14.03 -1.85 10.02
C ILE A 225 15.10 -2.45 10.95
N GLY A 226 16.13 -1.67 11.30
CA GLY A 226 17.18 -2.07 12.23
C GLY A 226 16.63 -2.43 13.62
N GLN A 227 15.78 -1.57 14.20
CA GLN A 227 15.13 -1.81 15.51
C GLN A 227 14.24 -3.07 15.48
N TYR A 228 13.46 -3.25 14.41
CA TYR A 228 12.68 -4.48 14.26
C TYR A 228 13.56 -5.72 14.15
N ARG A 229 14.73 -5.64 13.48
CA ARG A 229 15.65 -6.76 13.31
C ARG A 229 16.33 -7.19 14.62
N GLU A 230 16.61 -6.24 15.51
CA GLU A 230 17.15 -6.53 16.83
C GLU A 230 16.16 -7.38 17.66
N ARG A 231 14.86 -7.08 17.56
CA ARG A 231 13.80 -7.77 18.31
C ARG A 231 13.30 -9.03 17.60
N TYR A 232 13.24 -9.01 16.28
CA TYR A 232 12.72 -10.07 15.43
C TYR A 232 13.75 -10.37 14.32
N PRO A 233 14.71 -11.29 14.54
CA PRO A 233 15.83 -11.50 13.61
C PRO A 233 15.42 -11.91 12.19
N LYS A 234 14.21 -12.50 12.05
CA LYS A 234 13.65 -12.93 10.75
C LYS A 234 12.27 -12.33 10.54
N PHE A 235 12.12 -11.50 9.53
CA PHE A 235 10.84 -10.96 9.09
C PHE A 235 10.88 -10.53 7.63
N ILE A 236 9.71 -10.48 7.00
CA ILE A 236 9.52 -9.98 5.65
C ILE A 236 9.29 -8.47 5.72
N ILE A 237 9.92 -7.73 4.81
CA ILE A 237 9.73 -6.28 4.65
C ILE A 237 9.00 -6.05 3.33
N ILE A 238 7.82 -5.45 3.41
CA ILE A 238 6.99 -5.07 2.27
C ILE A 238 6.98 -3.55 2.21
N LEU A 239 7.49 -2.97 1.13
CA LEU A 239 7.44 -1.53 0.87
C LEU A 239 6.40 -1.24 -0.20
N THR A 240 5.42 -0.44 0.12
CA THR A 240 4.34 -0.04 -0.79
C THR A 240 4.15 1.48 -0.79
N GLY A 241 3.16 1.96 -1.51
CA GLY A 241 2.88 3.39 -1.62
C GLY A 241 3.44 4.05 -2.88
N GLY A 242 3.10 5.32 -3.07
CA GLY A 242 3.49 6.07 -4.27
C GLY A 242 4.98 6.42 -4.36
N ASP A 243 5.69 6.35 -3.24
CA ASP A 243 7.12 6.63 -3.15
C ASP A 243 7.97 5.36 -3.00
N ALA A 244 7.34 4.17 -3.00
CA ALA A 244 8.03 2.89 -2.78
C ALA A 244 9.20 2.66 -3.74
N GLU A 245 9.00 2.79 -5.05
CA GLU A 245 10.04 2.59 -6.06
C GLU A 245 11.19 3.60 -5.92
N PHE A 246 10.84 4.87 -5.63
CA PHE A 246 11.84 5.92 -5.44
C PHE A 246 12.71 5.65 -4.21
N LEU A 247 12.13 5.15 -3.13
CA LEU A 247 12.83 4.87 -1.87
C LEU A 247 13.56 3.52 -1.90
N ALA A 248 13.01 2.49 -2.56
CA ALA A 248 13.59 1.15 -2.60
C ALA A 248 15.07 1.14 -3.02
N ASN A 249 15.42 1.97 -4.02
CA ASN A 249 16.78 2.09 -4.53
C ASN A 249 17.75 2.83 -3.59
N ARG A 250 17.27 3.35 -2.44
CA ARG A 250 18.03 4.14 -1.46
C ARG A 250 18.17 3.47 -0.11
N LEU A 251 17.42 2.39 0.10
CA LEU A 251 17.45 1.62 1.33
C LEU A 251 18.58 0.57 1.31
N LYS A 252 19.19 0.35 2.45
CA LYS A 252 20.26 -0.64 2.61
C LYS A 252 19.74 -2.08 2.71
N ASN A 253 18.46 -2.20 3.06
CA ASN A 253 17.84 -3.49 3.34
C ASN A 253 17.24 -4.10 2.08
N THR A 254 17.24 -5.45 2.01
CA THR A 254 16.46 -6.17 0.98
C THR A 254 14.99 -6.09 1.32
N ILE A 255 14.20 -5.54 0.41
CA ILE A 255 12.77 -5.29 0.57
C ILE A 255 12.00 -5.79 -0.65
N PHE A 256 10.74 -6.17 -0.43
CA PHE A 256 9.78 -6.41 -1.52
C PHE A 256 9.04 -5.11 -1.79
N ALA A 257 9.42 -4.39 -2.86
CA ALA A 257 8.73 -3.18 -3.27
C ALA A 257 7.57 -3.53 -4.20
N ASN A 258 6.35 -3.15 -3.80
CA ASN A 258 5.13 -3.35 -4.57
C ASN A 258 4.18 -2.17 -4.39
N SER A 259 4.16 -1.23 -5.33
CA SER A 259 3.37 0.01 -5.27
C SER A 259 1.85 -0.20 -5.35
N ILE A 260 1.41 -1.41 -5.72
CA ILE A 260 -0.01 -1.78 -5.84
C ILE A 260 -0.46 -2.76 -4.75
N PHE A 261 0.38 -3.03 -3.76
CA PHE A 261 0.12 -4.01 -2.71
C PHE A 261 -1.20 -3.77 -1.97
N LEU A 262 -1.58 -2.51 -1.75
CA LEU A 262 -2.86 -2.18 -1.13
C LEU A 262 -4.06 -2.62 -1.98
N LEU A 263 -4.01 -2.41 -3.30
CA LEU A 263 -5.09 -2.84 -4.20
C LEU A 263 -5.20 -4.36 -4.31
N GLU A 264 -4.06 -5.06 -4.34
CA GLU A 264 -4.01 -6.53 -4.26
C GLU A 264 -4.57 -7.03 -2.92
N SER A 265 -4.23 -6.36 -1.82
CA SER A 265 -4.75 -6.69 -0.49
C SER A 265 -6.27 -6.45 -0.39
N LEU A 266 -6.80 -5.40 -1.03
CA LEU A 266 -8.25 -5.17 -1.14
C LEU A 266 -8.94 -6.29 -1.93
N ASN A 267 -8.35 -6.70 -3.05
CA ASN A 267 -8.87 -7.83 -3.83
C ASN A 267 -8.93 -9.11 -2.98
N GLN A 268 -7.87 -9.42 -2.25
CA GLN A 268 -7.82 -10.58 -1.35
C GLN A 268 -8.83 -10.48 -0.19
N THR A 269 -8.98 -9.30 0.41
CA THR A 269 -9.98 -9.03 1.47
C THR A 269 -11.39 -9.33 0.99
N PHE A 270 -11.74 -8.85 -0.20
CA PHE A 270 -13.05 -9.10 -0.78
C PHE A 270 -13.26 -10.57 -1.14
N GLN A 271 -12.25 -11.23 -1.74
CA GLN A 271 -12.32 -12.66 -2.04
C GLN A 271 -12.49 -13.51 -0.78
N HIS A 272 -11.86 -13.12 0.32
CA HIS A 272 -12.01 -13.80 1.62
C HIS A 272 -13.41 -13.62 2.19
N LYS A 273 -13.96 -12.41 2.13
CA LYS A 273 -15.33 -12.11 2.57
C LYS A 273 -16.36 -13.01 1.86
N ILE A 274 -16.32 -13.07 0.52
CA ILE A 274 -17.26 -13.86 -0.27
C ILE A 274 -17.21 -15.37 0.04
N LYS A 275 -16.06 -15.87 0.48
CA LYS A 275 -15.91 -17.30 0.82
C LYS A 275 -16.51 -17.64 2.19
N ASN A 276 -16.70 -16.63 3.04
CA ASN A 276 -17.17 -16.81 4.41
C ASN A 276 -18.62 -16.33 4.62
N ASP A 277 -19.19 -15.59 3.67
CA ASP A 277 -20.63 -15.25 3.57
C ASP A 277 -21.38 -16.36 2.81
#